data_919dc3410922a342e0abc4585103429b
#
_entry.id   919dc3410922a342e0abc4585103429b
#
_cell.length_a   1.000
_cell.length_b   1.000
_cell.length_c   1.000
_cell.angle_alpha   90.00
_cell.angle_beta   90.00
_cell.angle_gamma   90.00
#
_symmetry.space_group_name_H-M   'P 1'
#
loop_
_entity.id
_entity.type
_entity.pdbx_description
1 polymer ?
#
loop_
_entity_poly.entity_id
_entity_poly.type
_entity_poly.pdbx_seq_one_letter_code
_entity_poly.pdbx_strand_id
1 'polypeptide(L)'
;MENYTFEEIKHKLEYYCSYQDRCYKEVEQKLNSFTLITALKEKVIVHLIENNFINEERFAKSFARGKHNYKGWGKNRIVNELKFRNISSRIIETALKEIPEATYLENFHALAEKNWEIIKEPKGQKRNKKFVDFLLRKGYETSLIYEKLNELEAGS
;
A
#
# COMPACT_ATOMS: atom_id res chain seq x y z
N MET A 1 -12.98 1.26 -29.17
CA MET A 1 -12.29 2.39 -28.50
C MET A 1 -13.10 3.65 -28.71
N GLU A 2 -13.50 4.28 -27.63
CA GLU A 2 -14.23 5.54 -27.72
C GLU A 2 -13.27 6.68 -28.01
N ASN A 3 -13.68 7.58 -28.89
CA ASN A 3 -12.88 8.76 -29.21
C ASN A 3 -13.35 9.94 -28.38
N TYR A 4 -12.46 10.43 -27.52
CA TYR A 4 -12.72 11.61 -26.69
C TYR A 4 -11.80 12.74 -27.11
N THR A 5 -12.25 13.98 -26.93
CA THR A 5 -11.40 15.15 -27.15
C THR A 5 -10.38 15.25 -26.01
N PHE A 6 -9.33 16.05 -26.24
CA PHE A 6 -8.33 16.35 -25.23
C PHE A 6 -9.00 16.89 -23.94
N GLU A 7 -9.93 17.83 -24.08
CA GLU A 7 -10.63 18.41 -22.91
C GLU A 7 -11.47 17.38 -22.17
N GLU A 8 -12.14 16.50 -22.91
CA GLU A 8 -12.93 15.43 -22.30
C GLU A 8 -12.04 14.45 -21.52
N ILE A 9 -10.89 14.09 -22.09
CA ILE A 9 -9.92 13.20 -21.43
C ILE A 9 -9.38 13.88 -20.16
N LYS A 10 -9.00 15.15 -20.26
CA LYS A 10 -8.53 15.92 -19.11
C LYS A 10 -9.53 15.89 -17.97
N HIS A 11 -10.81 16.15 -18.25
CA HIS A 11 -11.87 16.11 -17.24
C HIS A 11 -12.07 14.71 -16.65
N LYS A 12 -11.96 13.66 -17.48
CA LYS A 12 -12.05 12.28 -16.99
C LYS A 12 -10.93 11.94 -16.03
N LEU A 13 -9.74 12.42 -16.31
CA LEU A 13 -8.58 12.20 -15.43
C LEU A 13 -8.68 13.02 -14.13
N GLU A 14 -9.20 14.24 -14.20
CA GLU A 14 -9.48 15.04 -13.00
C GLU A 14 -10.45 14.30 -12.09
N TYR A 15 -11.53 13.76 -12.65
CA TYR A 15 -12.50 12.96 -11.88
C TYR A 15 -11.85 11.71 -11.30
N TYR A 16 -11.05 11.00 -12.10
CA TYR A 16 -10.33 9.80 -11.68
C TYR A 16 -9.45 10.08 -10.45
N CYS A 17 -8.73 11.21 -10.46
CA CYS A 17 -7.88 11.63 -9.34
C CYS A 17 -8.68 12.13 -8.15
N SER A 18 -9.86 12.70 -8.39
CA SER A 18 -10.73 13.23 -7.31
C SER A 18 -11.48 12.11 -6.59
N TYR A 19 -11.77 11.03 -7.29
CA TYR A 19 -12.47 9.88 -6.72
C TYR A 19 -11.67 9.23 -5.59
N GLN A 20 -10.36 9.10 -5.77
CA GLN A 20 -9.42 8.67 -4.73
C GLN A 20 -8.02 9.12 -5.11
N ASP A 21 -7.12 9.19 -4.13
CA ASP A 21 -5.73 9.54 -4.39
C ASP A 21 -5.10 8.55 -5.38
N ARG A 22 -4.37 9.09 -6.36
CA ARG A 22 -3.70 8.30 -7.41
C ARG A 22 -2.22 8.65 -7.47
N CYS A 23 -1.39 7.67 -7.76
CA CYS A 23 0.01 7.91 -8.06
C CYS A 23 0.18 8.16 -9.56
N TYR A 24 1.35 8.67 -9.95
CA TYR A 24 1.68 8.95 -11.35
C TYR A 24 1.47 7.72 -12.23
N LYS A 25 1.95 6.55 -11.79
CA LYS A 25 1.85 5.30 -12.54
C LYS A 25 0.40 4.91 -12.85
N GLU A 26 -0.49 5.06 -11.86
CA GLU A 26 -1.92 4.76 -12.05
C GLU A 26 -2.57 5.70 -13.06
N VAL A 27 -2.21 6.99 -12.99
CA VAL A 27 -2.72 7.99 -13.93
C VAL A 27 -2.21 7.69 -15.34
N GLU A 28 -0.94 7.34 -15.48
CA GLU A 28 -0.34 6.98 -16.76
C GLU A 28 -1.05 5.78 -17.38
N GLN A 29 -1.30 4.74 -16.59
CA GLN A 29 -2.01 3.55 -17.04
C GLN A 29 -3.44 3.89 -17.48
N LYS A 30 -4.15 4.72 -16.72
CA LYS A 30 -5.49 5.15 -17.06
C LYS A 30 -5.49 5.95 -18.36
N LEU A 31 -4.52 6.86 -18.49
CA LEU A 31 -4.38 7.70 -19.67
C LEU A 31 -4.10 6.88 -20.93
N ASN A 32 -3.30 5.81 -20.80
CA ASN A 32 -2.98 4.92 -21.90
C ASN A 32 -4.18 4.13 -22.42
N SER A 33 -5.30 4.11 -21.69
CA SER A 33 -6.53 3.50 -22.17
C SER A 33 -7.26 4.37 -23.22
N PHE A 34 -6.85 5.61 -23.37
CA PHE A 34 -7.42 6.54 -24.35
C PHE A 34 -6.51 6.67 -25.56
N THR A 35 -7.12 6.95 -26.72
CA THR A 35 -6.37 7.22 -27.95
C THR A 35 -5.94 8.69 -27.94
N LEU A 36 -4.65 8.93 -27.70
CA LEU A 36 -4.10 10.28 -27.61
C LEU A 36 -2.61 10.23 -27.90
N ILE A 37 -2.09 11.22 -28.63
CA ILE A 37 -0.65 11.27 -28.90
C ILE A 37 0.12 11.59 -27.62
N THR A 38 1.37 11.14 -27.54
CA THR A 38 2.22 11.27 -26.35
C THR A 38 2.32 12.71 -25.85
N ALA A 39 2.49 13.68 -26.76
CA ALA A 39 2.60 15.09 -26.36
C ALA A 39 1.36 15.59 -25.62
N LEU A 40 0.17 15.15 -26.03
CA LEU A 40 -1.08 15.55 -25.35
C LEU A 40 -1.26 14.82 -24.03
N LYS A 41 -0.82 13.55 -23.93
CA LYS A 41 -0.80 12.81 -22.67
C LYS A 41 0.06 13.53 -21.63
N GLU A 42 1.24 13.99 -22.06
CA GLU A 42 2.13 14.74 -21.18
C GLU A 42 1.49 16.04 -20.70
N LYS A 43 0.76 16.74 -21.57
CA LYS A 43 0.02 17.96 -21.18
C LYS A 43 -1.05 17.67 -20.13
N VAL A 44 -1.76 16.56 -20.26
CA VAL A 44 -2.75 16.14 -19.25
C VAL A 44 -2.07 15.91 -17.90
N ILE A 45 -0.95 15.18 -17.90
CA ILE A 45 -0.20 14.88 -16.67
C ILE A 45 0.31 16.17 -16.01
N VAL A 46 0.90 17.07 -16.79
CA VAL A 46 1.40 18.36 -16.28
C VAL A 46 0.25 19.15 -15.64
N HIS A 47 -0.89 19.21 -16.31
CA HIS A 47 -2.09 19.88 -15.78
C HIS A 47 -2.49 19.28 -14.44
N LEU A 48 -2.52 17.94 -14.33
CA LEU A 48 -2.92 17.26 -13.11
C LEU A 48 -1.94 17.51 -11.96
N ILE A 49 -0.65 17.58 -12.27
CA ILE A 49 0.39 17.88 -11.27
C ILE A 49 0.26 19.33 -10.80
N GLU A 50 0.19 20.27 -11.74
CA GLU A 50 0.12 21.70 -11.44
C GLU A 50 -1.11 22.09 -10.63
N ASN A 51 -2.19 21.36 -10.81
CA ASN A 51 -3.46 21.63 -10.10
C ASN A 51 -3.67 20.67 -8.91
N ASN A 52 -2.60 19.99 -8.48
CA ASN A 52 -2.60 19.13 -7.30
C ASN A 52 -3.57 17.94 -7.35
N PHE A 53 -3.94 17.50 -8.56
CA PHE A 53 -4.70 16.27 -8.74
C PHE A 53 -3.79 15.05 -8.54
N ILE A 54 -2.54 15.13 -8.99
CA ILE A 54 -1.52 14.11 -8.73
C ILE A 54 -0.59 14.66 -7.64
N ASN A 55 -0.49 13.93 -6.53
CA ASN A 55 0.40 14.28 -5.43
C ASN A 55 0.88 12.99 -4.80
N GLU A 56 2.12 12.61 -5.09
CA GLU A 56 2.66 11.31 -4.67
C GLU A 56 2.85 11.20 -3.17
N GLU A 57 3.18 12.28 -2.49
CA GLU A 57 3.29 12.28 -1.04
C GLU A 57 1.92 12.02 -0.40
N ARG A 58 0.90 12.74 -0.85
CA ARG A 58 -0.48 12.55 -0.37
C ARG A 58 -0.95 11.12 -0.64
N PHE A 59 -0.68 10.60 -1.86
CA PHE A 59 -1.01 9.23 -2.23
C PHE A 59 -0.33 8.22 -1.30
N ALA A 60 0.98 8.36 -1.10
CA ALA A 60 1.74 7.43 -0.29
C ALA A 60 1.28 7.41 1.17
N LYS A 61 0.99 8.57 1.74
CA LYS A 61 0.48 8.69 3.11
C LYS A 61 -0.87 8.01 3.27
N SER A 62 -1.79 8.28 2.36
CA SER A 62 -3.13 7.68 2.34
C SER A 62 -3.03 6.15 2.14
N PHE A 63 -2.16 5.72 1.23
CA PHE A 63 -1.92 4.31 0.96
C PHE A 63 -1.40 3.57 2.20
N ALA A 64 -0.38 4.13 2.85
CA ALA A 64 0.21 3.53 4.05
C ALA A 64 -0.82 3.39 5.17
N ARG A 65 -1.55 4.46 5.46
CA ARG A 65 -2.60 4.44 6.50
C ARG A 65 -3.67 3.40 6.19
N GLY A 66 -4.19 3.42 4.97
CA GLY A 66 -5.28 2.53 4.58
C GLY A 66 -4.88 1.07 4.57
N LYS A 67 -3.73 0.76 3.99
CA LYS A 67 -3.27 -0.64 3.92
C LYS A 67 -2.94 -1.21 5.30
N HIS A 68 -2.36 -0.41 6.18
CA HIS A 68 -2.12 -0.86 7.54
C HIS A 68 -3.43 -1.00 8.31
N ASN A 69 -4.26 0.04 8.34
CA ASN A 69 -5.46 0.07 9.18
C ASN A 69 -6.56 -0.89 8.71
N TYR A 70 -6.75 -1.05 7.40
CA TYR A 70 -7.85 -1.84 6.86
C TYR A 70 -7.45 -3.20 6.32
N LYS A 71 -6.21 -3.35 5.85
CA LYS A 71 -5.71 -4.62 5.29
C LYS A 71 -4.76 -5.34 6.23
N GLY A 72 -4.31 -4.69 7.30
CA GLY A 72 -3.39 -5.27 8.24
C GLY A 72 -1.97 -5.47 7.70
N TRP A 73 -1.57 -4.71 6.69
CA TRP A 73 -0.23 -4.86 6.11
C TRP A 73 0.85 -4.33 7.04
N GLY A 74 1.97 -5.05 7.10
CA GLY A 74 3.18 -4.58 7.74
C GLY A 74 3.97 -3.65 6.83
N LYS A 75 4.99 -3.01 7.39
CA LYS A 75 5.79 -1.99 6.69
C LYS A 75 6.48 -2.54 5.44
N ASN A 76 6.99 -3.77 5.48
CA ASN A 76 7.70 -4.35 4.33
C ASN A 76 6.80 -4.44 3.11
N ARG A 77 5.55 -4.85 3.28
CA ARG A 77 4.61 -4.94 2.18
C ARG A 77 4.23 -3.56 1.64
N ILE A 78 3.99 -2.61 2.53
CA ILE A 78 3.68 -1.23 2.16
C ILE A 78 4.83 -0.64 1.34
N VAL A 79 6.07 -0.81 1.81
CA VAL A 79 7.27 -0.31 1.12
C VAL A 79 7.38 -0.93 -0.28
N ASN A 80 7.24 -2.25 -0.38
CA ASN A 80 7.38 -2.94 -1.66
C ASN A 80 6.31 -2.51 -2.65
N GLU A 81 5.07 -2.34 -2.19
CA GLU A 81 3.98 -1.89 -3.04
C GLU A 81 4.15 -0.45 -3.51
N LEU A 82 4.68 0.42 -2.66
CA LEU A 82 4.98 1.80 -3.04
C LEU A 82 6.16 1.86 -4.00
N LYS A 83 7.18 1.05 -3.80
CA LYS A 83 8.31 0.94 -4.75
C LYS A 83 7.85 0.45 -6.11
N PHE A 84 6.93 -0.52 -6.13
CA PHE A 84 6.34 -1.01 -7.36
C PHE A 84 5.64 0.10 -8.14
N ARG A 85 5.09 1.10 -7.45
CA ARG A 85 4.45 2.26 -8.04
C ARG A 85 5.41 3.41 -8.32
N ASN A 86 6.70 3.14 -8.25
CA ASN A 86 7.77 4.11 -8.52
C ASN A 86 7.77 5.32 -7.58
N ILE A 87 7.29 5.14 -6.35
CA ILE A 87 7.36 6.17 -5.33
C ILE A 87 8.77 6.23 -4.78
N SER A 88 9.31 7.44 -4.61
CA SER A 88 10.67 7.64 -4.13
C SER A 88 10.85 7.18 -2.69
N SER A 89 12.07 6.76 -2.34
CA SER A 89 12.39 6.31 -0.98
C SER A 89 12.08 7.38 0.07
N ARG A 90 12.35 8.64 -0.25
CA ARG A 90 12.08 9.78 0.65
C ARG A 90 10.59 9.89 0.97
N ILE A 91 9.75 9.76 -0.04
CA ILE A 91 8.29 9.83 0.12
C ILE A 91 7.80 8.62 0.91
N ILE A 92 8.36 7.44 0.64
CA ILE A 92 8.00 6.21 1.38
C ILE A 92 8.30 6.37 2.87
N GLU A 93 9.49 6.87 3.22
CA GLU A 93 9.84 7.12 4.62
C GLU A 93 8.85 8.06 5.30
N THR A 94 8.51 9.16 4.61
CA THR A 94 7.53 10.12 5.11
C THR A 94 6.17 9.46 5.32
N ALA A 95 5.75 8.64 4.37
CA ALA A 95 4.46 7.95 4.44
C ALA A 95 4.38 6.97 5.62
N LEU A 96 5.45 6.24 5.89
CA LEU A 96 5.48 5.29 7.01
C LEU A 96 5.30 5.97 8.36
N LYS A 97 5.69 7.24 8.47
CA LYS A 97 5.50 8.01 9.71
C LYS A 97 4.03 8.29 10.03
N GLU A 98 3.14 8.08 9.06
CA GLU A 98 1.69 8.20 9.28
C GLU A 98 1.15 7.07 10.17
N ILE A 99 1.95 6.02 10.39
CA ILE A 99 1.59 4.92 11.27
C ILE A 99 2.43 5.07 12.54
N PRO A 100 1.83 5.56 13.65
CA PRO A 100 2.58 5.70 14.92
C PRO A 100 3.13 4.34 15.36
N GLU A 101 4.34 4.32 15.88
CA GLU A 101 4.99 3.07 16.27
C GLU A 101 4.17 2.26 17.28
N ALA A 102 3.59 2.93 18.29
CA ALA A 102 2.74 2.26 19.29
C ALA A 102 1.52 1.59 18.63
N THR A 103 0.88 2.29 17.69
CA THR A 103 -0.26 1.76 16.95
C THR A 103 0.15 0.57 16.08
N TYR A 104 1.29 0.69 15.42
CA TYR A 104 1.82 -0.38 14.56
C TYR A 104 2.04 -1.67 15.35
N LEU A 105 2.69 -1.58 16.51
CA LEU A 105 2.96 -2.73 17.36
C LEU A 105 1.68 -3.31 17.95
N GLU A 106 0.78 -2.46 18.41
CA GLU A 106 -0.51 -2.89 18.94
C GLU A 106 -1.30 -3.68 17.89
N ASN A 107 -1.37 -3.16 16.68
CA ASN A 107 -2.06 -3.82 15.57
C ASN A 107 -1.38 -5.14 15.17
N PHE A 108 -0.05 -5.15 15.16
CA PHE A 108 0.71 -6.38 14.90
C PHE A 108 0.37 -7.46 15.93
N HIS A 109 0.43 -7.12 17.23
CA HIS A 109 0.15 -8.08 18.28
C HIS A 109 -1.26 -8.63 18.20
N ALA A 110 -2.25 -7.76 17.96
CA ALA A 110 -3.64 -8.19 17.82
C ALA A 110 -3.81 -9.18 16.66
N LEU A 111 -3.22 -8.86 15.51
CA LEU A 111 -3.30 -9.71 14.33
C LEU A 111 -2.58 -11.05 14.55
N ALA A 112 -1.39 -10.99 15.15
CA ALA A 112 -0.59 -12.18 15.42
C ALA A 112 -1.30 -13.13 16.39
N GLU A 113 -1.86 -12.61 17.49
CA GLU A 113 -2.57 -13.40 18.49
C GLU A 113 -3.82 -14.04 17.90
N LYS A 114 -4.56 -13.29 17.09
CA LYS A 114 -5.73 -13.82 16.41
C LYS A 114 -5.36 -14.95 15.44
N ASN A 115 -4.31 -14.77 14.66
CA ASN A 115 -3.84 -15.78 13.73
C ASN A 115 -3.38 -17.05 14.48
N TRP A 116 -2.64 -16.87 15.56
CA TRP A 116 -2.17 -17.99 16.38
C TRP A 116 -3.34 -18.85 16.87
N GLU A 117 -4.41 -18.23 17.32
CA GLU A 117 -5.60 -18.92 17.84
C GLU A 117 -6.35 -19.71 16.76
N ILE A 118 -6.42 -19.20 15.53
CA ILE A 118 -7.19 -19.85 14.48
C ILE A 118 -6.44 -20.96 13.75
N ILE A 119 -5.13 -21.09 13.94
CA ILE A 119 -4.36 -22.17 13.33
C ILE A 119 -4.75 -23.49 14.01
N LYS A 120 -5.17 -24.46 13.21
CA LYS A 120 -5.67 -25.77 13.70
C LYS A 120 -4.58 -26.76 14.04
N GLU A 121 -3.41 -26.62 13.46
CA GLU A 121 -2.30 -27.54 13.71
C GLU A 121 -1.90 -27.50 15.19
N PRO A 122 -1.58 -28.69 15.76
CA PRO A 122 -1.11 -28.74 17.13
C PRO A 122 0.27 -28.09 17.25
N LYS A 123 0.65 -27.73 18.46
CA LYS A 123 1.94 -27.12 18.78
C LYS A 123 3.07 -27.88 18.09
N GLY A 124 3.96 -27.16 17.39
CA GLY A 124 5.10 -27.73 16.68
C GLY A 124 5.46 -26.96 15.43
N GLN A 125 6.36 -27.52 14.63
CA GLN A 125 6.94 -26.84 13.47
C GLN A 125 5.91 -26.43 12.40
N LYS A 126 4.91 -27.26 12.16
CA LYS A 126 3.88 -26.92 11.14
C LYS A 126 3.07 -25.70 11.55
N ARG A 127 2.68 -25.64 12.81
CA ARG A 127 1.96 -24.48 13.34
C ARG A 127 2.81 -23.23 13.26
N ASN A 128 4.06 -23.35 13.69
CA ASN A 128 5.01 -22.23 13.68
C ASN A 128 5.22 -21.70 12.26
N LYS A 129 5.39 -22.61 11.29
CA LYS A 129 5.57 -22.21 9.89
C LYS A 129 4.35 -21.46 9.34
N LYS A 130 3.16 -21.94 9.63
CA LYS A 130 1.92 -21.26 9.18
C LYS A 130 1.81 -19.87 9.76
N PHE A 131 2.12 -19.71 11.04
CA PHE A 131 2.12 -18.42 11.72
C PHE A 131 3.13 -17.45 11.07
N VAL A 132 4.37 -17.91 10.91
CA VAL A 132 5.43 -17.08 10.32
C VAL A 132 5.08 -16.70 8.89
N ASP A 133 4.66 -17.67 8.07
CA ASP A 133 4.33 -17.41 6.66
C ASP A 133 3.19 -16.41 6.51
N PHE A 134 2.17 -16.50 7.37
CA PHE A 134 1.05 -15.56 7.33
C PHE A 134 1.53 -14.12 7.57
N LEU A 135 2.33 -13.91 8.62
CA LEU A 135 2.79 -12.58 8.98
C LEU A 135 3.83 -12.03 8.00
N LEU A 136 4.66 -12.92 7.42
CA LEU A 136 5.57 -12.51 6.35
C LEU A 136 4.80 -12.02 5.12
N ARG A 137 3.74 -12.73 4.72
CA ARG A 137 2.89 -12.30 3.60
C ARG A 137 2.21 -10.97 3.88
N LYS A 138 1.84 -10.73 5.14
CA LYS A 138 1.27 -9.45 5.54
C LYS A 138 2.30 -8.33 5.48
N GLY A 139 3.58 -8.67 5.51
CA GLY A 139 4.65 -7.70 5.36
C GLY A 139 5.32 -7.25 6.65
N TYR A 140 5.18 -8.02 7.72
CA TYR A 140 5.81 -7.66 8.99
C TYR A 140 7.27 -8.06 9.03
N GLU A 141 8.04 -7.36 9.85
CA GLU A 141 9.48 -7.59 10.01
C GLU A 141 9.73 -8.92 10.70
N THR A 142 10.75 -9.65 10.23
CA THR A 142 11.08 -10.96 10.78
C THR A 142 11.38 -10.94 12.27
N SER A 143 12.05 -9.89 12.75
CA SER A 143 12.36 -9.74 14.19
C SER A 143 11.10 -9.72 15.04
N LEU A 144 10.09 -8.98 14.62
CA LEU A 144 8.80 -8.91 15.33
C LEU A 144 8.10 -10.27 15.31
N ILE A 145 8.12 -10.94 14.17
CA ILE A 145 7.43 -12.23 14.00
C ILE A 145 8.02 -13.29 14.92
N TYR A 146 9.35 -13.45 14.91
CA TYR A 146 9.99 -14.50 15.70
C TYR A 146 9.96 -14.21 17.19
N GLU A 147 10.06 -12.96 17.59
CA GLU A 147 9.89 -12.56 18.99
C GLU A 147 8.49 -12.91 19.48
N LYS A 148 7.47 -12.60 18.67
CA LYS A 148 6.08 -12.92 19.00
C LYS A 148 5.83 -14.42 19.03
N LEU A 149 6.42 -15.16 18.10
CA LEU A 149 6.31 -16.62 18.07
C LEU A 149 6.84 -17.22 19.38
N ASN A 150 8.01 -16.79 19.81
CA ASN A 150 8.61 -17.28 21.06
C ASN A 150 7.71 -16.98 22.26
N GLU A 151 7.13 -15.79 22.31
CA GLU A 151 6.20 -15.38 23.34
C GLU A 151 4.96 -16.28 23.38
N LEU A 152 4.36 -16.52 22.21
CA LEU A 152 3.15 -17.33 22.11
C LEU A 152 3.40 -18.81 22.41
N GLU A 153 4.55 -19.34 22.00
CA GLU A 153 4.92 -20.72 22.33
C GLU A 153 5.09 -20.89 23.84
N ALA A 154 5.72 -19.92 24.50
CA ALA A 154 5.94 -19.98 25.94
C ALA A 154 4.64 -19.88 26.73
N GLY A 155 3.65 -19.16 26.20
CA GLY A 155 2.36 -18.96 26.85
C GLY A 155 1.33 -20.05 26.60
N SER A 156 1.65 -21.02 25.74
CA SER A 156 0.67 -22.06 25.34
C SER A 156 0.80 -23.32 26.18
#